data_12d9c76591db640f1b5c12c8a1204ae4
#
_entry.id   12d9c76591db640f1b5c12c8a1204ae4
#
_cell.length_a   1.000
_cell.length_b   1.000
_cell.length_c   1.000
_cell.angle_alpha   90.00
_cell.angle_beta   90.00
_cell.angle_gamma   90.00
#
_symmetry.space_group_name_H-M   'P 1'
#
loop_
_entity.id
_entity.type
_entity.pdbx_description
1 polymer ?
#
loop_
_entity_poly.entity_id
_entity_poly.type
_entity_poly.pdbx_seq_one_letter_code
_entity_poly.pdbx_strand_id
1 'polypeptide(L)'
;MLEKTKELSSTVKLVNNKLHFMGSVDNNEPVSIDYISPLGDDLGYTSLELLLLSLSSCIGSSVLTFLRRMNKTISSCEIKSRGFRKEEHPTGFRKIEVNILLGSGDLTDEDVRKVIALSEDKYCPVYSMIKASTEVIISHYIQRN
;
A
#
# COMPACT_ATOMS: atom_id res chain seq x y z
N MET A 1 -5.86 -12.79 21.71
CA MET A 1 -5.79 -11.84 20.57
C MET A 1 -4.75 -10.78 20.84
N LEU A 2 -3.88 -10.54 19.87
CA LEU A 2 -2.87 -9.49 20.00
C LEU A 2 -3.49 -8.10 19.90
N GLU A 3 -2.98 -7.17 20.69
CA GLU A 3 -3.36 -5.78 20.57
C GLU A 3 -2.59 -5.16 19.39
N LYS A 4 -3.29 -4.88 18.29
CA LYS A 4 -2.67 -4.40 17.05
C LYS A 4 -1.99 -3.04 17.16
N THR A 5 -2.21 -2.32 18.23
CA THR A 5 -1.52 -1.05 18.47
C THR A 5 -0.10 -1.23 18.98
N LYS A 6 0.24 -2.42 19.46
CA LYS A 6 1.56 -2.70 20.05
C LYS A 6 2.31 -3.80 19.31
N GLU A 7 1.60 -4.85 18.93
CA GLU A 7 2.24 -6.02 18.33
C GLU A 7 1.35 -6.60 17.25
N LEU A 8 1.96 -6.96 16.14
CA LEU A 8 1.31 -7.63 15.02
C LEU A 8 2.03 -8.95 14.76
N SER A 9 1.28 -9.95 14.35
CA SER A 9 1.87 -11.22 13.96
C SER A 9 1.20 -11.76 12.71
N SER A 10 1.92 -12.59 11.97
CA SER A 10 1.41 -13.23 10.77
C SER A 10 1.98 -14.64 10.67
N THR A 11 1.30 -15.49 9.90
CA THR A 11 1.75 -16.85 9.62
C THR A 11 1.71 -17.06 8.12
N VAL A 12 2.81 -17.61 7.57
CA VAL A 12 2.90 -17.96 6.17
C VAL A 12 3.19 -19.46 6.09
N LYS A 13 2.34 -20.19 5.38
CA LYS A 13 2.42 -21.64 5.32
C LYS A 13 2.54 -22.10 3.87
N LEU A 14 3.55 -22.91 3.57
CA LEU A 14 3.71 -23.52 2.24
C LEU A 14 2.62 -24.55 1.99
N VAL A 15 1.95 -24.46 0.83
CA VAL A 15 0.81 -25.32 0.50
C VAL A 15 1.03 -26.18 -0.76
N ASN A 16 2.20 -26.11 -1.38
CA ASN A 16 2.55 -27.00 -2.49
C ASN A 16 4.04 -27.35 -2.39
N ASN A 17 4.57 -27.99 -3.42
CA ASN A 17 5.99 -28.37 -3.45
C ASN A 17 6.88 -27.36 -4.15
N LYS A 18 6.37 -26.17 -4.40
CA LYS A 18 7.12 -25.06 -5.00
C LYS A 18 7.12 -23.85 -4.04
N LEU A 19 6.49 -22.76 -4.43
CA LEU A 19 6.56 -21.50 -3.70
C LEU A 19 5.18 -20.91 -3.38
N HIS A 20 4.12 -21.73 -3.43
CA HIS A 20 2.78 -21.26 -3.12
C HIS A 20 2.55 -21.29 -1.62
N PHE A 21 2.35 -20.10 -1.05
CA PHE A 21 2.10 -19.90 0.36
C PHE A 21 0.69 -19.35 0.59
N MET A 22 0.12 -19.70 1.73
CA MET A 22 -1.06 -19.00 2.24
C MET A 22 -0.63 -18.19 3.45
N GLY A 23 -0.87 -16.88 3.38
CA GLY A 23 -0.57 -15.96 4.48
C GLY A 23 -1.83 -15.64 5.26
N SER A 24 -1.73 -15.56 6.58
CA SER A 24 -2.88 -15.27 7.43
C SER A 24 -2.51 -14.42 8.63
N VAL A 25 -3.48 -13.65 9.09
CA VAL A 25 -3.40 -12.85 10.31
C VAL A 25 -4.71 -13.06 11.07
N ASP A 26 -4.64 -13.71 12.23
CA ASP A 26 -5.79 -13.97 13.12
C ASP A 26 -7.06 -14.37 12.34
N ASN A 27 -8.19 -13.75 12.57
CA ASN A 27 -9.48 -14.13 12.01
C ASN A 27 -9.78 -13.55 10.63
N ASN A 28 -8.74 -13.12 9.88
CA ASN A 28 -8.90 -12.59 8.54
C ASN A 28 -8.82 -13.69 7.48
N GLU A 29 -9.41 -13.42 6.32
CA GLU A 29 -9.30 -14.30 5.18
C GLU A 29 -7.83 -14.46 4.75
N PRO A 30 -7.39 -15.68 4.43
CA PRO A 30 -6.03 -15.89 3.96
C PRO A 30 -5.76 -15.22 2.62
N VAL A 31 -4.48 -14.88 2.39
CA VAL A 31 -4.01 -14.30 1.14
C VAL A 31 -3.13 -15.34 0.42
N SER A 32 -3.42 -15.58 -0.85
CA SER A 32 -2.61 -16.45 -1.69
C SER A 32 -1.38 -15.71 -2.18
N ILE A 33 -0.21 -16.29 -1.92
CA ILE A 33 1.10 -15.71 -2.26
C ILE A 33 1.87 -16.72 -3.08
N ASP A 34 2.36 -16.30 -4.24
CA ASP A 34 3.14 -17.21 -5.07
C ASP A 34 4.15 -16.41 -5.88
N TYR A 35 5.11 -17.10 -6.45
CA TYR A 35 6.06 -16.50 -7.37
C TYR A 35 5.63 -16.81 -8.80
N ILE A 36 6.22 -16.06 -9.74
CA ILE A 36 5.90 -16.24 -11.16
C ILE A 36 6.51 -17.56 -11.69
N SER A 37 5.88 -18.11 -12.72
CA SER A 37 6.41 -19.27 -13.44
C SER A 37 7.79 -18.94 -14.04
N PRO A 38 8.76 -19.85 -14.08
CA PRO A 38 8.68 -21.28 -13.73
C PRO A 38 8.98 -21.61 -12.25
N LEU A 39 9.46 -20.65 -11.45
CA LEU A 39 9.80 -20.92 -10.05
C LEU A 39 8.54 -21.19 -9.21
N GLY A 40 7.51 -20.39 -9.41
CA GLY A 40 6.18 -20.60 -8.85
C GLY A 40 5.19 -20.96 -9.94
N ASP A 41 3.92 -20.88 -9.62
CA ASP A 41 2.80 -21.24 -10.51
C ASP A 41 1.82 -20.09 -10.75
N ASP A 42 2.19 -18.87 -10.42
CA ASP A 42 1.34 -17.67 -10.59
C ASP A 42 -0.02 -17.79 -9.87
N LEU A 43 -0.06 -18.39 -8.69
CA LEU A 43 -1.32 -18.67 -7.98
C LEU A 43 -1.70 -17.58 -6.97
N GLY A 44 -0.93 -16.50 -6.90
CA GLY A 44 -1.23 -15.42 -5.95
C GLY A 44 -0.38 -14.19 -6.20
N TYR A 45 -0.40 -13.28 -5.23
CA TYR A 45 0.44 -12.10 -5.28
C TYR A 45 1.89 -12.44 -4.98
N THR A 46 2.82 -11.74 -5.63
CA THR A 46 4.22 -11.80 -5.23
C THR A 46 4.41 -10.94 -3.97
N SER A 47 5.50 -11.16 -3.25
CA SER A 47 5.79 -10.40 -2.04
C SER A 47 5.94 -8.90 -2.32
N LEU A 48 6.57 -8.54 -3.44
CA LEU A 48 6.72 -7.13 -3.81
C LEU A 48 5.39 -6.48 -4.18
N GLU A 49 4.48 -7.23 -4.80
CA GLU A 49 3.13 -6.73 -5.06
C GLU A 49 2.37 -6.48 -3.76
N LEU A 50 2.51 -7.36 -2.77
CA LEU A 50 1.91 -7.16 -1.44
C LEU A 50 2.46 -5.91 -0.76
N LEU A 51 3.75 -5.62 -0.95
CA LEU A 51 4.34 -4.39 -0.42
C LEU A 51 3.70 -3.15 -1.04
N LEU A 52 3.46 -3.17 -2.36
CA LEU A 52 2.77 -2.07 -3.06
C LEU A 52 1.34 -1.89 -2.54
N LEU A 53 0.61 -2.98 -2.35
CA LEU A 53 -0.74 -2.93 -1.79
C LEU A 53 -0.73 -2.36 -0.37
N SER A 54 0.24 -2.78 0.44
CA SER A 54 0.41 -2.30 1.80
C SER A 54 0.67 -0.79 1.84
N LEU A 55 1.62 -0.32 1.03
CA LEU A 55 1.95 1.10 0.95
C LEU A 55 0.74 1.92 0.49
N SER A 56 0.08 1.48 -0.57
CA SER A 56 -1.08 2.19 -1.14
C SER A 56 -2.23 2.29 -0.13
N SER A 57 -2.56 1.20 0.55
CA SER A 57 -3.65 1.21 1.53
C SER A 57 -3.30 2.04 2.77
N CYS A 58 -2.04 2.03 3.18
CA CYS A 58 -1.59 2.84 4.32
C CYS A 58 -1.70 4.34 4.00
N ILE A 59 -1.22 4.75 2.83
CA ILE A 59 -1.35 6.14 2.36
C ILE A 59 -2.83 6.51 2.25
N GLY A 60 -3.63 5.65 1.64
CA GLY A 60 -5.06 5.89 1.46
C GLY A 60 -5.80 6.06 2.78
N SER A 61 -5.51 5.20 3.76
CA SER A 61 -6.13 5.28 5.08
C SER A 61 -5.82 6.61 5.77
N SER A 62 -4.57 7.04 5.70
CA SER A 62 -4.13 8.29 6.29
C SER A 62 -4.80 9.49 5.59
N VAL A 63 -4.72 9.54 4.27
CA VAL A 63 -5.29 10.63 3.47
C VAL A 63 -6.80 10.76 3.71
N LEU A 64 -7.53 9.65 3.62
CA LEU A 64 -8.99 9.68 3.82
C LEU A 64 -9.36 10.09 5.24
N THR A 65 -8.62 9.61 6.23
CA THR A 65 -8.88 9.96 7.63
C THR A 65 -8.80 11.47 7.82
N PHE A 66 -7.75 12.11 7.31
CA PHE A 66 -7.58 13.55 7.50
C PHE A 66 -8.53 14.37 6.65
N LEU A 67 -8.83 13.96 5.42
CA LEU A 67 -9.81 14.66 4.59
C LEU A 67 -11.19 14.61 5.24
N ARG A 68 -11.58 13.49 5.81
CA ARG A 68 -12.86 13.37 6.52
C ARG A 68 -12.89 14.21 7.78
N ARG A 69 -11.79 14.33 8.50
CA ARG A 69 -11.67 15.22 9.66
C ARG A 69 -11.77 16.70 9.27
N MET A 70 -11.43 17.03 8.04
CA MET A 70 -11.61 18.39 7.49
C MET A 70 -13.04 18.58 6.95
N ASN A 71 -13.94 17.64 7.21
CA ASN A 71 -15.34 17.65 6.75
C ASN A 71 -15.48 17.65 5.23
N LYS A 72 -14.51 17.05 4.52
CA LYS A 72 -14.60 16.89 3.07
C LYS A 72 -15.38 15.63 2.73
N THR A 73 -16.14 15.69 1.65
CA THR A 73 -16.95 14.56 1.16
C THR A 73 -16.19 13.83 0.07
N ILE A 74 -15.89 12.58 0.29
CA ILE A 74 -15.16 11.73 -0.67
C ILE A 74 -16.12 10.68 -1.20
N SER A 75 -16.45 10.74 -2.48
CA SER A 75 -17.35 9.79 -3.13
C SER A 75 -16.62 8.55 -3.64
N SER A 76 -15.34 8.67 -3.94
CA SER A 76 -14.53 7.53 -4.39
C SER A 76 -13.06 7.78 -4.11
N CYS A 77 -12.32 6.68 -3.94
CA CYS A 77 -10.87 6.74 -3.78
C CYS A 77 -10.26 5.50 -4.43
N GLU A 78 -9.37 5.73 -5.36
CA GLU A 78 -8.60 4.66 -6.00
C GLU A 78 -7.15 5.04 -5.95
N ILE A 79 -6.28 4.10 -5.60
CA ILE A 79 -4.85 4.36 -5.51
C ILE A 79 -4.14 3.36 -6.40
N LYS A 80 -3.37 3.88 -7.34
CA LYS A 80 -2.56 3.08 -8.25
C LYS A 80 -1.09 3.29 -7.90
N SER A 81 -0.34 2.21 -7.84
CA SER A 81 1.08 2.28 -7.58
C SER A 81 1.87 1.51 -8.63
N ARG A 82 3.08 1.98 -8.91
CA ARG A 82 4.03 1.32 -9.80
C ARG A 82 5.38 1.29 -9.11
N GLY A 83 5.97 0.11 -9.02
CA GLY A 83 7.30 -0.05 -8.47
C GLY A 83 8.30 -0.40 -9.56
N PHE A 84 9.45 0.28 -9.55
CA PHE A 84 10.54 0.07 -10.51
C PHE A 84 11.69 -0.62 -9.78
N ARG A 85 11.98 -1.84 -10.18
CA ARG A 85 12.96 -2.68 -9.50
C ARG A 85 14.40 -2.34 -9.89
N LYS A 86 15.31 -2.59 -8.96
CA LYS A 86 16.76 -2.56 -9.24
C LYS A 86 17.11 -3.73 -10.15
N GLU A 87 18.14 -3.56 -10.96
CA GLU A 87 18.63 -4.62 -11.85
C GLU A 87 19.50 -5.62 -11.13
N GLU A 88 20.18 -5.21 -10.08
CA GLU A 88 21.07 -6.06 -9.29
C GLU A 88 20.41 -6.57 -8.02
N HIS A 89 20.76 -7.78 -7.62
CA HIS A 89 20.25 -8.36 -6.38
C HIS A 89 20.76 -7.61 -5.14
N PRO A 90 19.92 -7.44 -4.14
CA PRO A 90 18.48 -7.79 -4.11
C PRO A 90 17.66 -6.84 -4.98
N THR A 91 16.82 -7.39 -5.85
CA THR A 91 16.07 -6.63 -6.85
C THR A 91 14.80 -5.98 -6.30
N GLY A 92 14.93 -5.29 -5.18
CA GLY A 92 13.85 -4.52 -4.60
C GLY A 92 13.55 -3.27 -5.41
N PHE A 93 12.65 -2.43 -4.91
CA PHE A 93 12.29 -1.21 -5.61
C PHE A 93 13.36 -0.13 -5.43
N ARG A 94 13.73 0.52 -6.52
CA ARG A 94 14.52 1.75 -6.50
C ARG A 94 13.62 2.99 -6.44
N LYS A 95 12.39 2.88 -6.96
CA LYS A 95 11.40 3.96 -6.98
C LYS A 95 9.99 3.39 -7.00
N ILE A 96 9.07 4.03 -6.29
CA ILE A 96 7.64 3.72 -6.33
C ILE A 96 6.89 5.00 -6.63
N GLU A 97 6.00 4.95 -7.62
CA GLU A 97 5.08 6.04 -7.93
C GLU A 97 3.69 5.66 -7.41
N VAL A 98 3.08 6.55 -6.65
CA VAL A 98 1.74 6.35 -6.08
C VAL A 98 0.84 7.48 -6.59
N ASN A 99 -0.26 7.13 -7.25
CA ASN A 99 -1.22 8.10 -7.75
C ASN A 99 -2.57 7.91 -7.07
N ILE A 100 -3.03 8.94 -6.37
CA ILE A 100 -4.28 8.95 -5.61
C ILE A 100 -5.37 9.62 -6.44
N LEU A 101 -6.43 8.86 -6.77
CA LEU A 101 -7.57 9.37 -7.54
C LEU A 101 -8.75 9.53 -6.59
N LEU A 102 -9.20 10.76 -6.41
CA LEU A 102 -10.25 11.10 -5.45
C LEU A 102 -11.47 11.68 -6.18
N GLY A 103 -12.64 11.13 -5.92
CA GLY A 103 -13.89 11.71 -6.37
C GLY A 103 -14.46 12.61 -5.28
N SER A 104 -14.75 13.87 -5.61
CA SER A 104 -15.28 14.82 -4.63
C SER A 104 -15.79 16.08 -5.32
N GLY A 105 -16.81 16.70 -4.72
CA GLY A 105 -17.32 17.99 -5.15
C GLY A 105 -16.73 19.16 -4.37
N ASP A 106 -16.10 18.91 -3.23
CA ASP A 106 -15.68 19.98 -2.30
C ASP A 106 -14.19 19.96 -1.95
N LEU A 107 -13.39 19.13 -2.61
CA LEU A 107 -11.94 19.07 -2.40
C LEU A 107 -11.20 20.10 -3.24
N THR A 108 -10.12 20.65 -2.67
CA THR A 108 -9.15 21.43 -3.42
C THR A 108 -7.82 20.69 -3.48
N ASP A 109 -6.98 21.03 -4.45
CA ASP A 109 -5.64 20.46 -4.54
C ASP A 109 -4.81 20.79 -3.30
N GLU A 110 -5.01 21.97 -2.73
CA GLU A 110 -4.32 22.36 -1.49
C GLU A 110 -4.69 21.47 -0.32
N ASP A 111 -5.99 21.13 -0.18
CA ASP A 111 -6.43 20.17 0.85
C ASP A 111 -5.69 18.85 0.73
N VAL A 112 -5.62 18.32 -0.49
CA VAL A 112 -4.98 17.03 -0.74
C VAL A 112 -3.48 17.09 -0.48
N ARG A 113 -2.80 18.12 -0.97
CA ARG A 113 -1.36 18.31 -0.73
C ARG A 113 -1.04 18.38 0.77
N LYS A 114 -1.89 19.07 1.52
CA LYS A 114 -1.72 19.19 2.97
C LYS A 114 -1.79 17.82 3.68
N VAL A 115 -2.80 17.03 3.35
CA VAL A 115 -2.95 15.72 4.00
C VAL A 115 -1.91 14.70 3.51
N ILE A 116 -1.45 14.80 2.27
CA ILE A 116 -0.34 13.98 1.79
C ILE A 116 0.93 14.30 2.60
N ALA A 117 1.22 15.58 2.80
CA ALA A 117 2.39 15.98 3.59
C ALA A 117 2.30 15.46 5.03
N LEU A 118 1.14 15.51 5.65
CA LEU A 118 0.93 14.95 6.99
C LEU A 118 1.16 13.44 7.01
N SER A 119 0.70 12.74 5.98
CA SER A 119 0.87 11.29 5.87
C SER A 119 2.34 10.92 5.74
N GLU A 120 3.07 11.65 4.89
CA GLU A 120 4.50 11.45 4.69
C GLU A 120 5.32 11.76 5.96
N ASP A 121 4.97 12.84 6.65
CA ASP A 121 5.76 13.30 7.81
C ASP A 121 5.53 12.45 9.06
N LYS A 122 4.31 11.97 9.31
CA LYS A 122 3.97 11.40 10.61
C LYS A 122 3.08 10.16 10.60
N TYR A 123 2.13 10.05 9.68
CA TYR A 123 0.98 9.17 9.91
C TYR A 123 0.92 7.91 9.06
N CYS A 124 1.83 7.74 8.11
CA CYS A 124 1.90 6.50 7.35
C CYS A 124 3.13 5.69 7.75
N PRO A 125 2.98 4.68 8.63
CA PRO A 125 4.12 3.91 9.10
C PRO A 125 4.80 3.11 7.98
N VAL A 126 4.04 2.59 7.02
CA VAL A 126 4.61 1.84 5.90
C VAL A 126 5.48 2.77 5.02
N TYR A 127 4.97 3.96 4.70
CA TYR A 127 5.75 4.96 3.97
C TYR A 127 7.05 5.30 4.72
N SER A 128 6.94 5.52 6.02
CA SER A 128 8.09 5.87 6.87
C SER A 128 9.19 4.82 6.81
N MET A 129 8.81 3.54 6.80
CA MET A 129 9.79 2.45 6.70
C MET A 129 10.39 2.31 5.32
N ILE A 130 9.60 2.52 4.27
CA ILE A 130 10.03 2.32 2.88
C ILE A 130 10.90 3.47 2.38
N LYS A 131 10.56 4.71 2.73
CA LYS A 131 11.24 5.90 2.21
C LYS A 131 12.74 5.94 2.52
N ALA A 132 13.17 5.24 3.54
CA ALA A 132 14.58 5.21 3.94
C ALA A 132 15.48 4.57 2.87
N SER A 133 14.94 3.68 2.06
CA SER A 133 15.72 2.94 1.06
C SER A 133 15.15 3.06 -0.35
N THR A 134 14.00 3.65 -0.53
CA THR A 134 13.29 3.68 -1.81
C THR A 134 12.65 5.05 -2.01
N GLU A 135 12.89 5.66 -3.17
CA GLU A 135 12.22 6.90 -3.54
C GLU A 135 10.73 6.64 -3.75
N VAL A 136 9.86 7.40 -3.08
CA VAL A 136 8.42 7.30 -3.23
C VAL A 136 7.87 8.65 -3.67
N ILE A 137 7.22 8.67 -4.83
CA ILE A 137 6.63 9.89 -5.40
C ILE A 137 5.12 9.75 -5.36
N ILE A 138 4.45 10.66 -4.65
CA ILE A 138 2.99 10.65 -4.48
C ILE A 138 2.39 11.80 -5.29
N SER A 139 1.44 11.47 -6.16
CA SER A 139 0.67 12.44 -6.92
C SER A 139 -0.82 12.19 -6.71
N HIS A 140 -1.66 13.15 -7.12
CA HIS A 140 -3.09 13.01 -6.96
C HIS A 140 -3.85 13.61 -8.12
N TYR A 141 -5.08 13.16 -8.29
CA TYR A 141 -6.04 13.73 -9.23
C TYR A 141 -7.41 13.77 -8.55
N ILE A 142 -8.11 14.90 -8.68
CA ILE A 142 -9.47 15.06 -8.15
C ILE A 142 -10.46 15.02 -9.31
N GLN A 143 -11.37 14.05 -9.26
CA GLN A 143 -12.48 13.99 -10.20
C GLN A 143 -13.66 14.74 -9.58
N ARG A 144 -14.08 15.81 -10.23
CA ARG A 144 -15.20 16.62 -9.75
C ARG A 144 -16.53 15.91 -10.02
N ASN A 145 -17.38 15.92 -9.02
CA ASN A 145 -18.73 15.37 -9.12
C ASN A 145 -19.73 16.44 -9.58
#